data_25cccb09ecc61750858db94f918e73d4
#
_entry.id   25cccb09ecc61750858db94f918e73d4
#
_cell.length_a   1.000
_cell.length_b   1.000
_cell.length_c   1.000
_cell.angle_alpha   90.00
_cell.angle_beta   90.00
_cell.angle_gamma   90.00
#
_symmetry.space_group_name_H-M   'P 1'
#
loop_
_entity.id
_entity.type
_entity.pdbx_description
1 polymer ?
#
loop_
_entity_poly.entity_id
_entity_poly.type
_entity_poly.pdbx_seq_one_letter_code
_entity_poly.pdbx_strand_id
1 'polypeptide(L)'
;MIKKILLGMTLLMSMVSCTEDYTDWGNPQSNPKEEAVSFGNGSVTPVDVINLADVKTEKVKVASIVAPTSSNAAYTPNYKINFDGQSFDIDADGNMATAELTSYIVDKWGKRPTERDIDATLDAWVSNGSTAVKMTTSATFQVKAIPEAPVIEDGYYLVGDMFNVEAVGDAPAVDGWNTISDKQKFKHSDKDV
;
A
#
# COMPACT_ATOMS: atom_id res chain seq x y z
N MET A 1 -73.20 -35.89 3.59
CA MET A 1 -72.08 -36.20 4.52
C MET A 1 -70.71 -36.22 3.82
N ILE A 2 -70.62 -36.71 2.61
CA ILE A 2 -69.33 -36.82 1.84
C ILE A 2 -68.64 -35.46 1.57
N LYS A 3 -69.41 -34.39 1.28
CA LYS A 3 -68.85 -33.08 1.02
C LYS A 3 -68.16 -32.45 2.21
N LYS A 4 -68.53 -32.73 3.43
CA LYS A 4 -67.91 -32.20 4.65
C LYS A 4 -66.63 -32.97 5.00
N ILE A 5 -66.53 -34.23 4.61
CA ILE A 5 -65.32 -35.03 4.80
C ILE A 5 -64.21 -34.60 3.81
N LEU A 6 -64.57 -34.26 2.56
CA LEU A 6 -63.65 -33.84 1.57
C LEU A 6 -63.04 -32.46 1.92
N LEU A 7 -63.84 -31.53 2.53
CA LEU A 7 -63.39 -30.25 2.95
C LEU A 7 -62.41 -30.30 4.15
N GLY A 8 -62.66 -31.26 5.06
CA GLY A 8 -61.77 -31.50 6.20
C GLY A 8 -60.43 -32.12 5.79
N MET A 9 -60.45 -32.97 4.76
CA MET A 9 -59.28 -33.70 4.31
C MET A 9 -58.33 -32.75 3.49
N THR A 10 -58.92 -31.81 2.75
CA THR A 10 -58.12 -30.76 2.03
C THR A 10 -57.50 -29.77 2.99
N LEU A 11 -58.13 -29.45 4.12
CA LEU A 11 -57.56 -28.53 5.12
C LEU A 11 -56.44 -29.18 5.93
N LEU A 12 -56.46 -30.50 6.11
CA LEU A 12 -55.40 -31.24 6.77
C LEU A 12 -54.14 -31.39 5.90
N MET A 13 -54.30 -31.47 4.57
CA MET A 13 -53.13 -31.55 3.67
C MET A 13 -52.41 -30.23 3.50
N SER A 14 -53.05 -29.08 3.79
CA SER A 14 -52.40 -27.77 3.71
C SER A 14 -51.53 -27.47 4.94
N MET A 15 -51.64 -28.23 6.01
CA MET A 15 -50.81 -28.03 7.19
C MET A 15 -49.53 -28.88 7.20
N VAL A 16 -49.37 -29.81 6.28
CA VAL A 16 -48.18 -30.68 6.20
C VAL A 16 -47.08 -30.02 5.33
N SER A 17 -47.41 -28.95 4.62
CA SER A 17 -46.46 -28.24 3.76
C SER A 17 -45.56 -27.24 4.51
N CYS A 18 -45.67 -27.11 5.82
CA CYS A 18 -44.88 -26.19 6.60
C CYS A 18 -43.89 -26.85 7.59
N THR A 19 -43.57 -28.11 7.38
CA THR A 19 -42.52 -28.78 8.15
C THR A 19 -41.24 -29.04 7.36
N GLU A 20 -41.05 -28.31 6.28
CA GLU A 20 -39.67 -28.15 5.81
C GLU A 20 -38.99 -27.18 6.76
N ASP A 21 -38.04 -27.73 7.49
CA ASP A 21 -37.14 -26.98 8.36
C ASP A 21 -36.52 -25.81 7.59
N TYR A 22 -37.12 -24.64 7.77
CA TYR A 22 -36.50 -23.38 7.31
C TYR A 22 -35.21 -23.07 8.08
N THR A 23 -34.64 -24.03 8.77
CA THR A 23 -33.35 -23.89 9.46
C THR A 23 -32.18 -23.85 8.49
N ASP A 24 -32.36 -24.31 7.24
CA ASP A 24 -31.28 -24.34 6.25
C ASP A 24 -30.84 -22.96 5.75
N TRP A 25 -31.73 -21.98 5.73
CA TRP A 25 -31.30 -20.62 5.36
C TRP A 25 -31.04 -19.73 6.57
N GLY A 26 -31.48 -20.12 7.74
CA GLY A 26 -31.11 -19.49 9.02
C GLY A 26 -29.88 -20.13 9.67
N ASN A 27 -29.47 -21.29 9.18
CA ASN A 27 -28.17 -21.84 9.48
C ASN A 27 -27.19 -21.12 8.55
N PRO A 28 -26.32 -20.19 9.05
CA PRO A 28 -25.31 -19.65 8.19
C PRO A 28 -24.59 -20.85 7.60
N GLN A 29 -24.84 -21.08 6.33
CA GLN A 29 -24.22 -22.09 5.53
C GLN A 29 -22.82 -22.36 6.08
N SER A 30 -22.39 -23.56 6.07
CA SER A 30 -21.05 -24.05 6.29
C SER A 30 -19.99 -23.35 5.38
N ASN A 31 -20.07 -22.03 5.30
CA ASN A 31 -18.90 -21.26 4.95
C ASN A 31 -17.88 -21.60 6.04
N PRO A 32 -16.76 -22.22 5.68
CA PRO A 32 -15.72 -22.44 6.66
C PRO A 32 -15.51 -21.10 7.38
N LYS A 33 -15.46 -21.14 8.71
CA LYS A 33 -15.19 -19.95 9.51
C LYS A 33 -14.01 -19.25 8.86
N GLU A 34 -14.16 -17.95 8.59
CA GLU A 34 -13.06 -17.15 8.14
C GLU A 34 -11.90 -17.36 9.11
N GLU A 35 -10.81 -17.92 8.61
CA GLU A 35 -9.64 -18.14 9.42
C GLU A 35 -9.00 -16.80 9.70
N ALA A 36 -8.75 -16.50 10.96
CA ALA A 36 -8.06 -15.29 11.33
C ALA A 36 -6.61 -15.35 10.80
N VAL A 37 -6.24 -14.36 10.02
CA VAL A 37 -4.87 -14.13 9.56
C VAL A 37 -4.29 -13.00 10.38
N SER A 38 -3.13 -13.19 10.97
CA SER A 38 -2.49 -12.15 11.78
C SER A 38 -0.98 -12.12 11.60
N PHE A 39 -0.40 -10.92 11.62
CA PHE A 39 1.02 -10.76 11.83
C PHE A 39 1.36 -11.04 13.29
N GLY A 40 2.36 -11.89 13.53
CA GLY A 40 2.97 -12.04 14.85
C GLY A 40 3.84 -10.82 15.21
N ASN A 41 4.18 -10.67 16.47
CA ASN A 41 5.14 -9.66 16.90
C ASN A 41 6.49 -9.85 16.18
N GLY A 42 7.04 -8.76 15.63
CA GLY A 42 8.31 -8.80 14.88
C GLY A 42 8.22 -9.40 13.48
N SER A 43 7.03 -9.65 12.95
CA SER A 43 6.84 -10.18 11.60
C SER A 43 7.26 -9.20 10.51
N VAL A 44 7.30 -7.91 10.80
CA VAL A 44 7.79 -6.89 9.89
C VAL A 44 8.95 -6.16 10.58
N THR A 45 10.14 -6.25 9.98
CA THR A 45 11.34 -5.58 10.49
C THR A 45 11.85 -4.64 9.39
N PRO A 46 11.87 -3.31 9.62
CA PRO A 46 12.43 -2.38 8.65
C PRO A 46 13.91 -2.69 8.41
N VAL A 47 14.39 -2.36 7.23
CA VAL A 47 15.84 -2.36 6.97
C VAL A 47 16.47 -1.10 7.57
N ASP A 48 17.81 -1.08 7.62
CA ASP A 48 18.57 0.12 7.93
C ASP A 48 18.26 1.24 6.92
N VAL A 49 18.84 2.42 7.15
CA VAL A 49 18.63 3.59 6.27
C VAL A 49 18.94 3.26 4.82
N ILE A 50 17.98 3.49 3.94
CA ILE A 50 18.10 3.29 2.50
C ILE A 50 18.67 4.57 1.89
N ASN A 51 19.91 4.54 1.42
CA ASN A 51 20.46 5.64 0.62
C ASN A 51 20.13 5.41 -0.86
N LEU A 52 19.19 6.15 -1.41
CA LEU A 52 18.75 6.00 -2.80
C LEU A 52 19.83 6.28 -3.83
N ALA A 53 20.87 7.05 -3.49
CA ALA A 53 22.03 7.26 -4.36
C ALA A 53 22.81 5.95 -4.62
N ASP A 54 22.77 5.01 -3.68
CA ASP A 54 23.48 3.74 -3.76
C ASP A 54 22.63 2.62 -4.38
N VAL A 55 21.32 2.81 -4.49
CA VAL A 55 20.40 1.83 -5.06
C VAL A 55 20.44 1.88 -6.58
N LYS A 56 20.96 0.83 -7.21
CA LYS A 56 21.09 0.71 -8.67
C LYS A 56 20.15 -0.36 -9.27
N THR A 57 19.28 -0.92 -8.44
CA THR A 57 18.33 -1.98 -8.81
C THR A 57 16.94 -1.40 -9.03
N GLU A 58 16.12 -2.07 -9.84
CA GLU A 58 14.73 -1.69 -10.07
C GLU A 58 13.87 -1.82 -8.81
N LYS A 59 14.28 -2.68 -7.89
CA LYS A 59 13.61 -2.91 -6.62
C LYS A 59 14.55 -2.64 -5.46
N VAL A 60 14.00 -2.09 -4.38
CA VAL A 60 14.70 -1.83 -3.12
C VAL A 60 13.98 -2.51 -1.96
N LYS A 61 14.76 -3.13 -1.08
CA LYS A 61 14.24 -3.74 0.13
C LYS A 61 13.95 -2.66 1.17
N VAL A 62 12.70 -2.61 1.65
CA VAL A 62 12.25 -1.66 2.68
C VAL A 62 11.99 -2.32 4.03
N ALA A 63 11.71 -3.61 4.03
CA ALA A 63 11.51 -4.40 5.24
C ALA A 63 11.83 -5.87 5.01
N SER A 64 12.02 -6.62 6.09
CA SER A 64 11.95 -8.09 6.07
C SER A 64 10.57 -8.50 6.57
N ILE A 65 9.89 -9.36 5.83
CA ILE A 65 8.52 -9.78 6.09
C ILE A 65 8.52 -11.26 6.46
N VAL A 66 7.97 -11.58 7.63
CA VAL A 66 7.57 -12.94 7.96
C VAL A 66 6.08 -13.05 7.67
N ALA A 67 5.70 -13.99 6.84
CA ALA A 67 4.31 -14.15 6.41
C ALA A 67 3.36 -14.24 7.61
N PRO A 68 2.15 -13.67 7.50
CA PRO A 68 1.15 -13.79 8.56
C PRO A 68 0.77 -15.27 8.73
N THR A 69 0.49 -15.65 9.97
CA THR A 69 0.08 -17.01 10.28
C THR A 69 -1.38 -17.24 9.89
N SER A 70 -1.63 -18.38 9.25
CA SER A 70 -2.95 -18.90 8.93
C SER A 70 -2.99 -20.35 9.33
N SER A 71 -4.16 -20.84 9.74
CA SER A 71 -4.37 -22.28 10.01
C SER A 71 -4.34 -23.10 8.72
N ASN A 72 -4.48 -22.47 7.55
CA ASN A 72 -4.44 -23.13 6.26
C ASN A 72 -3.16 -22.76 5.48
N ALA A 73 -2.19 -23.67 5.48
CA ALA A 73 -0.91 -23.50 4.79
C ALA A 73 -1.00 -23.35 3.26
N ALA A 74 -2.18 -23.54 2.66
CA ALA A 74 -2.41 -23.42 1.22
C ALA A 74 -2.56 -21.96 0.76
N TYR A 75 -2.61 -20.99 1.68
CA TYR A 75 -2.79 -19.60 1.34
C TYR A 75 -1.45 -18.90 1.07
N THR A 76 -1.38 -18.23 -0.06
CA THR A 76 -0.25 -17.34 -0.38
C THR A 76 -0.67 -15.90 -0.13
N PRO A 77 -0.03 -15.19 0.81
CA PRO A 77 -0.37 -13.80 1.06
C PRO A 77 0.13 -12.88 -0.07
N ASN A 78 -0.64 -11.85 -0.32
CA ASN A 78 -0.25 -10.71 -1.12
C ASN A 78 -0.04 -9.52 -0.19
N TYR A 79 0.77 -8.56 -0.61
CA TYR A 79 1.15 -7.44 0.24
C TYR A 79 1.00 -6.10 -0.47
N LYS A 80 0.68 -5.08 0.30
CA LYS A 80 0.82 -3.68 -0.09
C LYS A 80 1.43 -2.89 1.05
N ILE A 81 2.27 -1.94 0.70
CA ILE A 81 2.79 -0.96 1.65
C ILE A 81 2.10 0.38 1.43
N ASN A 82 1.71 1.03 2.50
CA ASN A 82 1.04 2.33 2.46
C ASN A 82 1.90 3.37 3.17
N PHE A 83 2.12 4.49 2.50
CA PHE A 83 2.75 5.68 3.02
C PHE A 83 1.74 6.82 2.96
N ASP A 84 1.33 7.39 4.09
CA ASP A 84 0.37 8.51 4.17
C ASP A 84 -0.90 8.34 3.32
N GLY A 85 -1.41 7.11 3.22
CA GLY A 85 -2.61 6.80 2.44
C GLY A 85 -2.37 6.49 0.96
N GLN A 86 -1.14 6.59 0.48
CA GLN A 86 -0.75 6.09 -0.85
C GLN A 86 -0.31 4.63 -0.75
N SER A 87 -0.82 3.80 -1.64
CA SER A 87 -0.61 2.35 -1.61
C SER A 87 0.30 1.91 -2.75
N PHE A 88 1.34 1.14 -2.43
CA PHE A 88 2.34 0.62 -3.36
C PHE A 88 2.43 -0.89 -3.29
N ASP A 89 2.85 -1.51 -4.38
CA ASP A 89 3.09 -2.95 -4.41
C ASP A 89 4.41 -3.30 -3.73
N ILE A 90 4.39 -4.35 -2.91
CA ILE A 90 5.57 -4.89 -2.24
C ILE A 90 5.55 -6.41 -2.34
N ASP A 91 6.68 -7.03 -2.60
CA ASP A 91 6.76 -8.49 -2.68
C ASP A 91 6.96 -9.14 -1.29
N ALA A 92 6.89 -10.47 -1.25
CA ALA A 92 7.02 -11.25 -0.01
C ALA A 92 8.40 -11.11 0.66
N ASP A 93 9.42 -10.72 -0.09
CA ASP A 93 10.77 -10.48 0.43
C ASP A 93 10.93 -9.06 0.99
N GLY A 94 9.91 -8.23 0.86
CA GLY A 94 9.87 -6.85 1.34
C GLY A 94 10.51 -5.84 0.38
N ASN A 95 10.53 -6.15 -0.93
CA ASN A 95 11.03 -5.22 -1.93
C ASN A 95 9.87 -4.50 -2.62
N MET A 96 10.02 -3.21 -2.82
CA MET A 96 9.14 -2.36 -3.63
C MET A 96 9.91 -1.77 -4.82
N ALA A 97 9.19 -1.18 -5.78
CA ALA A 97 9.83 -0.51 -6.91
C ALA A 97 10.63 0.72 -6.42
N THR A 98 11.91 0.79 -6.78
CA THR A 98 12.80 1.90 -6.40
C THR A 98 12.26 3.23 -6.93
N ALA A 99 11.71 3.25 -8.13
CA ALA A 99 11.13 4.43 -8.73
C ALA A 99 9.93 4.97 -7.93
N GLU A 100 9.08 4.11 -7.39
CA GLU A 100 7.91 4.51 -6.59
C GLU A 100 8.34 5.13 -5.26
N LEU A 101 9.30 4.50 -4.56
CA LEU A 101 9.84 5.05 -3.32
C LEU A 101 10.52 6.40 -3.56
N THR A 102 11.31 6.49 -4.64
CA THR A 102 11.99 7.74 -5.02
C THR A 102 10.98 8.85 -5.33
N SER A 103 9.96 8.57 -6.16
CA SER A 103 8.93 9.56 -6.49
C SER A 103 8.19 10.03 -5.23
N TYR A 104 7.76 9.12 -4.38
CA TYR A 104 7.08 9.47 -3.14
C TYR A 104 7.92 10.43 -2.27
N ILE A 105 9.22 10.12 -2.09
CA ILE A 105 10.11 10.95 -1.26
C ILE A 105 10.35 12.31 -1.90
N VAL A 106 10.61 12.35 -3.21
CA VAL A 106 10.87 13.59 -3.95
C VAL A 106 9.64 14.49 -3.97
N ASP A 107 8.45 13.93 -4.19
CA ASP A 107 7.20 14.69 -4.21
C ASP A 107 6.87 15.30 -2.84
N LYS A 108 7.23 14.61 -1.76
CA LYS A 108 6.91 15.07 -0.40
C LYS A 108 7.97 15.99 0.19
N TRP A 109 9.26 15.74 -0.05
CA TRP A 109 10.38 16.45 0.61
C TRP A 109 11.45 16.98 -0.34
N GLY A 110 11.34 16.71 -1.64
CA GLY A 110 12.34 17.08 -2.62
C GLY A 110 13.60 16.20 -2.57
N LYS A 111 14.62 16.63 -3.33
CA LYS A 111 15.88 15.89 -3.53
C LYS A 111 16.99 16.24 -2.53
N ARG A 112 16.66 16.91 -1.43
CA ARG A 112 17.67 17.21 -0.40
C ARG A 112 18.15 15.91 0.24
N PRO A 113 19.45 15.57 0.21
CA PRO A 113 19.98 14.31 0.73
C PRO A 113 20.02 14.31 2.26
N THR A 114 18.86 14.26 2.87
CA THR A 114 18.66 14.21 4.32
C THR A 114 17.79 13.01 4.64
N GLU A 115 18.13 12.28 5.69
CA GLU A 115 17.33 11.14 6.16
C GLU A 115 15.90 11.57 6.41
N ARG A 116 14.96 10.74 5.94
CA ARG A 116 13.52 10.89 6.10
C ARG A 116 12.96 9.68 6.80
N ASP A 117 12.18 9.93 7.82
CA ASP A 117 11.38 8.92 8.51
C ASP A 117 10.01 8.86 7.85
N ILE A 118 9.65 7.69 7.33
CA ILE A 118 8.42 7.45 6.60
C ILE A 118 7.59 6.44 7.39
N ASP A 119 6.47 6.90 7.94
CA ASP A 119 5.54 5.98 8.60
C ASP A 119 4.87 5.10 7.55
N ALA A 120 4.98 3.80 7.75
CA ALA A 120 4.53 2.77 6.83
C ALA A 120 3.53 1.83 7.49
N THR A 121 2.53 1.41 6.73
CA THR A 121 1.65 0.30 7.09
C THR A 121 1.76 -0.77 6.02
N LEU A 122 2.16 -1.98 6.42
CA LEU A 122 2.12 -3.15 5.56
C LEU A 122 0.78 -3.84 5.71
N ASP A 123 0.03 -3.93 4.64
CA ASP A 123 -1.19 -4.71 4.56
C ASP A 123 -0.90 -6.05 3.88
N ALA A 124 -1.36 -7.12 4.50
CA ALA A 124 -1.35 -8.45 3.91
C ALA A 124 -2.78 -8.95 3.74
N TRP A 125 -3.06 -9.60 2.62
CA TRP A 125 -4.32 -10.27 2.41
C TRP A 125 -4.10 -11.65 1.81
N VAL A 126 -4.93 -12.57 2.23
CA VAL A 126 -4.94 -13.95 1.76
C VAL A 126 -6.27 -14.21 1.09
N SER A 127 -6.27 -14.77 -0.10
CA SER A 127 -7.48 -15.23 -0.77
C SER A 127 -7.37 -16.74 -1.02
N ASN A 128 -8.41 -17.44 -0.66
CA ASN A 128 -8.60 -18.80 -1.14
C ASN A 128 -9.12 -18.71 -2.58
N GLY A 129 -8.40 -19.25 -3.54
CA GLY A 129 -8.75 -19.19 -4.96
C GLY A 129 -10.13 -19.75 -5.33
N SER A 130 -10.80 -20.44 -4.40
CA SER A 130 -12.15 -21.02 -4.56
C SER A 130 -13.25 -20.20 -3.91
N THR A 131 -12.93 -19.29 -3.01
CA THR A 131 -13.88 -18.45 -2.27
C THR A 131 -13.44 -17.00 -2.31
N ALA A 132 -14.40 -16.08 -2.46
CA ALA A 132 -14.15 -14.65 -2.50
C ALA A 132 -13.80 -14.05 -1.12
N VAL A 133 -13.49 -14.87 -0.14
CA VAL A 133 -13.16 -14.42 1.21
C VAL A 133 -11.73 -13.89 1.23
N LYS A 134 -11.60 -12.60 1.48
CA LYS A 134 -10.33 -11.90 1.64
C LYS A 134 -10.12 -11.64 3.12
N MET A 135 -9.11 -12.28 3.70
CA MET A 135 -8.66 -12.01 5.06
C MET A 135 -7.53 -10.99 5.01
N THR A 136 -7.60 -9.97 5.84
CA THR A 136 -6.63 -8.88 5.88
C THR A 136 -6.04 -8.71 7.26
N THR A 137 -4.77 -8.39 7.31
CA THR A 137 -4.06 -7.96 8.52
C THR A 137 -3.06 -6.88 8.18
N SER A 138 -2.71 -6.05 9.15
CA SER A 138 -1.80 -4.92 8.95
C SER A 138 -0.73 -4.87 10.03
N ALA A 139 0.44 -4.37 9.68
CA ALA A 139 1.52 -4.06 10.61
C ALA A 139 2.08 -2.66 10.31
N THR A 140 2.35 -1.89 11.34
CA THR A 140 2.95 -0.54 11.22
C THR A 140 4.43 -0.58 11.55
N PHE A 141 5.22 0.18 10.82
CA PHE A 141 6.67 0.33 11.02
C PHE A 141 7.16 1.63 10.40
N GLN A 142 8.44 1.94 10.52
CA GLN A 142 9.03 3.13 9.94
C GLN A 142 10.10 2.77 8.92
N VAL A 143 10.01 3.33 7.73
CA VAL A 143 11.05 3.24 6.69
C VAL A 143 11.92 4.48 6.76
N LYS A 144 13.24 4.31 6.75
CA LYS A 144 14.22 5.39 6.74
C LYS A 144 14.90 5.46 5.39
N ALA A 145 14.84 6.62 4.74
CA ALA A 145 15.44 6.78 3.43
C ALA A 145 16.09 8.16 3.23
N ILE A 146 17.14 8.17 2.42
CA ILE A 146 17.85 9.38 2.00
C ILE A 146 17.67 9.50 0.49
N PRO A 147 17.05 10.57 -0.03
CA PRO A 147 16.90 10.77 -1.46
C PRO A 147 18.25 11.00 -2.14
N GLU A 148 18.32 10.63 -3.42
CA GLU A 148 19.47 10.97 -4.25
C GLU A 148 19.54 12.49 -4.45
N ALA A 149 20.71 13.07 -4.22
CA ALA A 149 20.95 14.48 -4.48
C ALA A 149 20.73 14.83 -5.97
N PRO A 150 20.26 16.03 -6.28
CA PRO A 150 20.18 16.45 -7.68
C PRO A 150 21.59 16.48 -8.29
N VAL A 151 21.70 16.04 -9.55
CA VAL A 151 22.93 16.21 -10.32
C VAL A 151 23.10 17.71 -10.58
N ILE A 152 24.16 18.29 -10.02
CA ILE A 152 24.53 19.66 -10.26
C ILE A 152 25.68 19.64 -11.28
N GLU A 153 25.45 20.22 -12.45
CA GLU A 153 26.52 20.42 -13.44
C GLU A 153 27.61 21.30 -12.85
N ASP A 154 28.84 21.15 -13.35
CA ASP A 154 29.95 21.97 -12.92
C ASP A 154 29.63 23.48 -13.00
N GLY A 155 29.77 24.17 -11.90
CA GLY A 155 29.49 25.59 -11.78
C GLY A 155 29.01 25.99 -10.38
N TYR A 156 28.80 27.29 -10.22
CA TYR A 156 28.22 27.84 -9.00
C TYR A 156 26.74 28.15 -9.25
N TYR A 157 25.87 27.66 -8.36
CA TYR A 157 24.43 27.88 -8.45
C TYR A 157 23.93 28.53 -7.17
N LEU A 158 22.99 29.44 -7.32
CA LEU A 158 22.24 29.99 -6.22
C LEU A 158 20.93 29.20 -6.11
N VAL A 159 20.71 28.56 -4.97
CA VAL A 159 19.49 27.79 -4.69
C VAL A 159 18.74 28.39 -3.51
N GLY A 160 17.45 28.28 -3.50
CA GLY A 160 16.65 28.79 -2.40
C GLY A 160 15.22 29.14 -2.78
N ASP A 161 14.45 29.51 -1.77
CA ASP A 161 13.02 29.84 -1.90
C ASP A 161 12.74 31.02 -2.85
N MET A 162 13.73 31.87 -3.08
CA MET A 162 13.61 32.98 -4.02
C MET A 162 13.40 32.55 -5.48
N PHE A 163 13.64 31.29 -5.78
CA PHE A 163 13.44 30.71 -7.11
C PHE A 163 12.19 29.85 -7.17
N ASN A 164 11.43 29.77 -6.08
CA ASN A 164 10.14 29.08 -6.08
C ASN A 164 9.18 29.82 -7.00
N VAL A 165 8.49 29.06 -7.85
CA VAL A 165 7.44 29.58 -8.70
C VAL A 165 6.16 28.81 -8.37
N GLU A 166 5.11 29.52 -8.00
CA GLU A 166 3.81 28.90 -7.78
C GLU A 166 3.22 28.40 -9.11
N ALA A 167 2.43 27.33 -9.03
CA ALA A 167 1.74 26.80 -10.20
C ALA A 167 0.76 27.85 -10.74
N VAL A 168 0.77 28.10 -12.05
CA VAL A 168 -0.13 29.04 -12.73
C VAL A 168 -0.75 28.34 -13.95
N GLY A 169 -2.05 28.12 -13.90
CA GLY A 169 -2.75 27.39 -14.95
C GLY A 169 -2.22 25.94 -15.05
N ASP A 170 -1.83 25.54 -16.26
CA ASP A 170 -1.25 24.21 -16.51
C ASP A 170 0.27 24.14 -16.25
N ALA A 171 0.91 25.24 -15.87
CA ALA A 171 2.33 25.25 -15.55
C ALA A 171 2.54 24.74 -14.11
N PRO A 172 3.38 23.69 -13.92
CA PRO A 172 3.65 23.16 -12.58
C PRO A 172 4.43 24.16 -11.72
N ALA A 173 4.28 24.03 -10.41
CA ALA A 173 5.12 24.76 -9.47
C ALA A 173 6.59 24.35 -9.66
N VAL A 174 7.50 25.30 -9.47
CA VAL A 174 8.95 25.08 -9.51
C VAL A 174 9.50 25.31 -8.11
N ASP A 175 10.19 24.32 -7.59
CA ASP A 175 10.93 24.40 -6.33
C ASP A 175 12.39 24.80 -6.62
N GLY A 176 12.79 25.95 -6.15
CA GLY A 176 14.13 26.51 -6.37
C GLY A 176 15.26 25.74 -5.68
N TRP A 177 14.95 24.75 -4.86
CA TRP A 177 15.91 23.83 -4.26
C TRP A 177 16.09 22.55 -5.08
N ASN A 178 15.09 22.13 -5.80
CA ASN A 178 15.04 20.84 -6.50
C ASN A 178 15.18 20.98 -8.01
N THR A 179 14.82 22.14 -8.55
CA THR A 179 14.86 22.40 -9.99
C THR A 179 15.88 23.50 -10.27
N ILE A 180 17.08 23.10 -10.65
CA ILE A 180 18.14 24.03 -11.02
C ILE A 180 17.93 24.47 -12.46
N SER A 181 17.81 25.77 -12.66
CA SER A 181 17.64 26.39 -13.97
C SER A 181 18.83 27.25 -14.33
N ASP A 182 18.97 27.59 -15.61
CA ASP A 182 20.01 28.53 -16.07
C ASP A 182 19.98 29.89 -15.38
N LYS A 183 18.83 30.26 -14.80
CA LYS A 183 18.69 31.52 -14.04
C LYS A 183 19.40 31.47 -12.69
N GLN A 184 19.67 30.31 -12.19
CA GLN A 184 20.34 30.08 -10.91
C GLN A 184 21.84 29.88 -11.06
N LYS A 185 22.33 29.66 -12.30
CA LYS A 185 23.74 29.45 -12.59
C LYS A 185 24.47 30.78 -12.66
N PHE A 186 25.55 30.92 -11.87
CA PHE A 186 26.45 32.04 -12.00
C PHE A 186 27.21 31.96 -13.35
N LYS A 187 27.14 33.01 -14.12
CA LYS A 187 27.94 33.11 -15.34
C LYS A 187 29.32 33.64 -14.96
N HIS A 188 30.36 32.93 -15.39
CA HIS A 188 31.71 33.43 -15.27
C HIS A 188 31.81 34.77 -16.05
N SER A 189 32.31 35.80 -15.41
CA SER A 189 32.61 37.06 -16.08
C SER A 189 34.07 37.03 -16.47
N ASP A 190 34.34 37.17 -17.77
CA ASP A 190 35.73 37.30 -18.28
C ASP A 190 36.37 38.65 -17.93
N LYS A 191 35.68 39.44 -17.13
CA LYS A 191 36.26 40.67 -16.60
C LYS A 191 37.00 40.33 -15.31
N ASP A 192 38.32 40.23 -15.43
CA ASP A 192 39.19 40.27 -14.27
C ASP A 192 38.89 41.54 -13.46
N VAL A 193 38.59 41.37 -12.20
CA VAL A 193 38.45 42.45 -11.23
C VAL A 193 39.77 42.56 -10.49
#